data_0bc5efa9a866139d4f9fe3dfb40046c3
#
_entry.id   0bc5efa9a866139d4f9fe3dfb40046c3
#
_cell.length_a   1.000
_cell.length_b   1.000
_cell.length_c   1.000
_cell.angle_alpha   90.00
_cell.angle_beta   90.00
_cell.angle_gamma   90.00
#
_symmetry.space_group_name_H-M   'P 1'
#
loop_
_entity.id
_entity.type
_entity.pdbx_description
1 polymer ?
#
loop_
_entity_poly.entity_id
_entity_poly.type
_entity_poly.pdbx_seq_one_letter_code
_entity_poly.pdbx_strand_id
1 'polypeptide(L)'
;VGKSRKQLETAVGYNVGAVVEGTTTTAGGDTSSVIDRSLRGSLGSDGHNGKWLVFTSGSSSGEIVRVTNTALDTPVIGDVDLTVAPVASATVASGVTYELWDADIPPARIRNFLNTAVMSVVKQYYDPVESVALHGDQSDYRFDIPSGIEILNKIEYRSSIVTTNIHTCEVVFDETTDVDFTQVVDTEDKKQGNSSLKVTVAATGAAGDKITDSFAALNLSKYDIVEFWAKCSIATTSGQLNLLLDDTAACASPLETLVVPALVADTWTYVRVTMANPESDTALISVGLEYTSDIGACTIWIDHIRAVENSTAQWTRLPTHHWKIDKEARDLILTQEGRARVGYSLIKLVGGDIPTLLTADTTTNEVPDEYIIFKTTALALMAIGGGQGTDPDANRLRARDWETLAQDARRSFPLIINGRLVS
;
A
#
# COMPACT_ATOMS: atom_id res chain seq x y z
N VAL A 1 -4.02 -13.74 -3.14
CA VAL A 1 -3.32 -13.22 -1.94
C VAL A 1 -2.13 -14.13 -1.71
N GLY A 2 -0.91 -13.57 -1.77
CA GLY A 2 0.33 -14.31 -1.52
C GLY A 2 0.41 -14.83 -0.09
N LYS A 3 1.26 -15.84 0.12
CA LYS A 3 1.55 -16.39 1.45
C LYS A 3 2.35 -15.39 2.29
N SER A 4 2.10 -15.37 3.59
CA SER A 4 2.89 -14.58 4.52
C SER A 4 4.30 -15.16 4.69
N ARG A 5 5.26 -14.33 5.17
CA ARG A 5 6.63 -14.79 5.47
C ARG A 5 6.63 -16.06 6.32
N LYS A 6 5.79 -16.12 7.35
CA LYS A 6 5.69 -17.29 8.23
C LYS A 6 5.25 -18.55 7.49
N GLN A 7 4.23 -18.43 6.63
CA GLN A 7 3.74 -19.55 5.82
C GLN A 7 4.78 -20.04 4.81
N LEU A 8 5.55 -19.11 4.20
CA LEU A 8 6.65 -19.44 3.30
C LEU A 8 7.80 -20.14 4.06
N GLU A 9 8.18 -19.63 5.23
CA GLU A 9 9.20 -20.19 6.11
C GLU A 9 8.87 -21.64 6.47
N THR A 10 7.66 -21.90 6.95
CA THR A 10 7.17 -23.25 7.31
C THR A 10 7.17 -24.18 6.09
N ALA A 11 6.69 -23.73 4.93
CA ALA A 11 6.69 -24.53 3.71
C ALA A 11 8.11 -24.95 3.27
N VAL A 12 9.07 -24.04 3.36
CA VAL A 12 10.49 -24.34 3.10
C VAL A 12 11.02 -25.33 4.11
N GLY A 13 10.72 -25.15 5.40
CA GLY A 13 11.12 -26.05 6.48
C GLY A 13 10.68 -27.48 6.25
N TYR A 14 9.45 -27.69 5.78
CA TYR A 14 8.96 -29.01 5.39
C TYR A 14 9.71 -29.60 4.20
N ASN A 15 9.95 -28.80 3.15
CA ASN A 15 10.64 -29.25 1.94
C ASN A 15 12.08 -29.70 2.21
N VAL A 16 12.77 -29.08 3.16
CA VAL A 16 14.11 -29.47 3.56
C VAL A 16 14.12 -30.61 4.62
N GLY A 17 12.93 -30.92 5.18
CA GLY A 17 12.77 -31.94 6.22
C GLY A 17 13.26 -31.51 7.60
N ALA A 18 13.29 -30.20 7.83
CA ALA A 18 13.88 -29.58 9.03
C ALA A 18 12.88 -29.21 10.12
N VAL A 19 11.58 -29.34 9.88
CA VAL A 19 10.51 -28.84 10.78
C VAL A 19 9.64 -29.99 11.25
N VAL A 20 9.32 -29.97 12.55
CA VAL A 20 8.29 -30.79 13.18
C VAL A 20 7.39 -29.87 13.98
N GLU A 21 6.08 -29.94 13.73
CA GLU A 21 5.09 -29.21 14.52
C GLU A 21 4.77 -29.92 15.82
N GLY A 22 4.56 -29.15 16.89
CA GLY A 22 4.17 -29.65 18.21
C GLY A 22 3.13 -28.74 18.87
N THR A 23 2.53 -29.30 19.91
CA THR A 23 1.59 -28.54 20.78
C THR A 23 1.87 -28.91 22.22
N THR A 24 2.07 -27.90 23.05
CA THR A 24 2.32 -28.12 24.48
C THR A 24 1.15 -28.86 25.13
N THR A 25 1.43 -29.92 25.86
CA THR A 25 0.41 -30.72 26.55
C THR A 25 0.14 -30.24 27.95
N THR A 26 1.15 -29.68 28.60
CA THR A 26 1.08 -29.17 29.99
C THR A 26 1.72 -27.81 30.07
N ALA A 27 1.26 -26.95 30.98
CA ALA A 27 1.89 -25.65 31.22
C ALA A 27 3.29 -25.85 31.81
N GLY A 28 4.29 -25.12 31.27
CA GLY A 28 5.69 -25.26 31.65
C GLY A 28 6.03 -24.79 33.08
N GLY A 29 5.13 -24.07 33.72
CA GLY A 29 5.35 -23.53 35.06
C GLY A 29 6.22 -22.27 35.12
N ASP A 30 7.12 -22.08 34.14
CA ASP A 30 8.00 -20.93 33.98
C ASP A 30 8.17 -20.51 32.51
N THR A 31 9.06 -19.58 32.25
CA THR A 31 9.35 -19.06 30.91
C THR A 31 10.41 -19.86 30.17
N SER A 32 11.03 -20.85 30.78
CA SER A 32 12.11 -21.65 30.20
C SER A 32 11.70 -23.06 29.82
N SER A 33 10.49 -23.51 30.19
CA SER A 33 10.04 -24.91 30.06
C SER A 33 8.90 -25.03 29.04
N VAL A 34 9.08 -25.95 28.05
CA VAL A 34 8.08 -26.28 27.02
C VAL A 34 7.80 -27.78 27.12
N ILE A 35 6.61 -28.16 27.57
CA ILE A 35 6.27 -29.56 27.86
C ILE A 35 5.35 -30.13 26.79
N ASP A 36 5.79 -31.18 26.11
CA ASP A 36 5.02 -31.88 25.07
C ASP A 36 5.16 -33.39 25.12
N ARG A 37 4.03 -34.05 25.34
CA ARG A 37 3.95 -35.54 25.37
C ARG A 37 4.15 -36.15 23.99
N SER A 38 3.84 -35.46 22.89
CA SER A 38 3.97 -36.00 21.54
C SER A 38 5.41 -36.28 21.13
N LEU A 39 6.36 -35.60 21.77
CA LEU A 39 7.81 -35.82 21.55
C LEU A 39 8.36 -37.10 22.18
N ARG A 40 7.52 -37.82 22.95
CA ARG A 40 7.88 -39.05 23.58
C ARG A 40 8.22 -40.16 22.54
N GLY A 41 9.37 -40.76 22.66
CA GLY A 41 9.79 -41.87 21.84
C GLY A 41 10.53 -41.48 20.55
N SER A 42 10.64 -40.21 20.23
CA SER A 42 11.40 -39.79 19.06
C SER A 42 12.91 -39.88 19.29
N LEU A 43 13.41 -39.60 20.50
CA LEU A 43 14.84 -39.64 20.84
C LEU A 43 14.97 -39.71 22.39
N GLY A 44 16.01 -40.37 22.92
CA GLY A 44 16.29 -40.39 24.36
C GLY A 44 16.52 -38.98 24.95
N SER A 45 16.95 -38.94 26.24
CA SER A 45 17.45 -37.71 26.84
C SER A 45 18.41 -37.00 25.89
N ASP A 46 18.34 -35.70 25.76
CA ASP A 46 19.14 -34.85 24.86
C ASP A 46 18.79 -34.88 23.36
N GLY A 47 17.78 -35.63 22.93
CA GLY A 47 17.44 -35.80 21.52
C GLY A 47 17.02 -34.53 20.75
N HIS A 48 16.63 -33.49 21.45
CA HIS A 48 16.24 -32.22 20.86
C HIS A 48 17.23 -31.10 21.21
N ASN A 49 18.31 -31.36 21.90
CA ASN A 49 19.30 -30.38 22.29
C ASN A 49 19.91 -29.68 21.05
N GLY A 50 20.02 -28.38 21.12
CA GLY A 50 20.53 -27.55 20.02
C GLY A 50 19.52 -27.23 18.92
N LYS A 51 18.33 -27.84 18.92
CA LYS A 51 17.26 -27.47 17.98
C LYS A 51 16.70 -26.08 18.27
N TRP A 52 16.09 -25.48 17.26
CA TRP A 52 15.41 -24.21 17.40
C TRP A 52 13.91 -24.42 17.56
N LEU A 53 13.29 -23.68 18.48
CA LEU A 53 11.86 -23.72 18.71
C LEU A 53 11.26 -22.35 18.38
N VAL A 54 10.21 -22.34 17.58
CA VAL A 54 9.45 -21.14 17.18
C VAL A 54 8.04 -21.28 17.70
N PHE A 55 7.61 -20.40 18.58
CA PHE A 55 6.22 -20.37 19.03
C PHE A 55 5.32 -19.85 17.91
N THR A 56 4.27 -20.58 17.57
CA THR A 56 3.30 -20.22 16.53
C THR A 56 1.99 -19.72 17.09
N SER A 57 1.76 -19.88 18.40
CA SER A 57 0.60 -19.34 19.12
C SER A 57 0.96 -18.96 20.56
N GLY A 58 -0.01 -18.44 21.31
CA GLY A 58 0.18 -17.99 22.70
C GLY A 58 0.85 -16.63 22.81
N SER A 59 1.17 -16.24 24.05
CA SER A 59 1.73 -14.92 24.38
C SER A 59 3.15 -14.71 23.82
N SER A 60 3.91 -15.80 23.60
CA SER A 60 5.25 -15.78 23.01
C SER A 60 5.26 -16.05 21.50
N SER A 61 4.12 -15.94 20.81
CA SER A 61 4.02 -16.19 19.37
C SER A 61 5.01 -15.32 18.57
N GLY A 62 5.76 -15.98 17.66
CA GLY A 62 6.80 -15.35 16.82
C GLY A 62 8.19 -15.37 17.44
N GLU A 63 8.34 -15.71 18.72
CA GLU A 63 9.64 -15.86 19.35
C GLU A 63 10.39 -17.11 18.87
N ILE A 64 11.70 -16.96 18.72
CA ILE A 64 12.64 -18.03 18.36
C ILE A 64 13.58 -18.25 19.51
N VAL A 65 13.55 -19.45 20.05
CA VAL A 65 14.40 -19.86 21.18
C VAL A 65 15.18 -21.13 20.84
N ARG A 66 16.24 -21.41 21.55
CA ARG A 66 17.04 -22.63 21.35
C ARG A 66 16.78 -23.61 22.46
N VAL A 67 16.56 -24.88 22.13
CA VAL A 67 16.50 -25.97 23.10
C VAL A 67 17.90 -26.25 23.63
N THR A 68 18.08 -26.05 24.93
CA THR A 68 19.36 -26.28 25.62
C THR A 68 19.43 -27.59 26.33
N ASN A 69 18.28 -28.11 26.73
CA ASN A 69 18.20 -29.42 27.39
C ASN A 69 16.86 -30.11 27.05
N THR A 70 16.87 -31.44 26.98
CA THR A 70 15.69 -32.28 26.79
C THR A 70 15.65 -33.29 27.92
N ALA A 71 14.60 -33.22 28.74
CA ALA A 71 14.43 -34.13 29.86
C ALA A 71 13.08 -34.85 29.77
N LEU A 72 12.99 -36.05 30.33
CA LEU A 72 11.71 -36.69 30.56
C LEU A 72 11.13 -36.10 31.85
N ASP A 73 9.93 -35.58 31.82
CA ASP A 73 9.27 -35.07 33.00
C ASP A 73 8.89 -36.20 33.94
N THR A 74 9.43 -36.15 35.16
CA THR A 74 9.30 -37.22 36.15
C THR A 74 8.00 -37.22 36.95
N PRO A 75 7.29 -36.08 37.16
CA PRO A 75 5.99 -36.09 37.86
C PRO A 75 4.86 -36.69 37.02
N VAL A 76 4.93 -36.53 35.68
CA VAL A 76 3.96 -37.09 34.74
C VAL A 76 4.67 -38.00 33.78
N ILE A 77 4.60 -39.31 34.06
CA ILE A 77 5.26 -40.32 33.25
C ILE A 77 4.92 -40.12 31.76
N GLY A 78 5.86 -39.62 31.02
CA GLY A 78 5.81 -39.55 29.58
C GLY A 78 5.78 -38.19 28.92
N ASP A 79 5.78 -37.11 29.65
CA ASP A 79 5.96 -35.80 29.10
C ASP A 79 7.44 -35.50 28.82
N VAL A 80 7.74 -34.78 27.76
CA VAL A 80 9.10 -34.31 27.43
C VAL A 80 9.14 -32.82 27.74
N ASP A 81 10.10 -32.44 28.60
CA ASP A 81 10.37 -31.04 28.93
C ASP A 81 11.59 -30.57 28.11
N LEU A 82 11.35 -29.56 27.31
CA LEU A 82 12.36 -28.81 26.54
C LEU A 82 12.74 -27.56 27.30
N THR A 83 13.95 -27.51 27.86
CA THR A 83 14.47 -26.24 28.42
C THR A 83 14.95 -25.33 27.28
N VAL A 84 14.52 -24.08 27.25
CA VAL A 84 14.82 -23.13 26.17
C VAL A 84 15.64 -21.92 26.64
N ALA A 85 16.48 -21.41 25.76
CA ALA A 85 17.24 -20.17 25.94
C ALA A 85 17.35 -19.38 24.60
N PRO A 86 17.17 -18.05 24.60
CA PRO A 86 16.74 -17.25 25.75
C PRO A 86 15.37 -17.72 26.27
N VAL A 87 15.03 -17.38 27.50
CA VAL A 87 13.71 -17.71 28.04
C VAL A 87 12.61 -17.03 27.24
N ALA A 88 11.45 -17.64 27.11
CA ALA A 88 10.28 -17.04 26.47
C ALA A 88 9.84 -15.76 27.22
N SER A 89 9.22 -14.83 26.54
CA SER A 89 8.74 -13.57 27.14
C SER A 89 7.61 -13.77 28.14
N ALA A 90 6.91 -14.91 28.05
CA ALA A 90 5.82 -15.28 28.94
C ALA A 90 5.86 -16.76 29.26
N THR A 91 5.24 -17.15 30.40
CA THR A 91 5.05 -18.55 30.80
C THR A 91 4.30 -19.29 29.70
N VAL A 92 4.84 -20.44 29.28
CA VAL A 92 4.26 -21.25 28.20
C VAL A 92 3.07 -22.04 28.74
N ALA A 93 1.87 -21.71 28.23
CA ALA A 93 0.64 -22.39 28.62
C ALA A 93 0.49 -23.74 27.89
N SER A 94 -0.42 -24.59 28.39
CA SER A 94 -0.88 -25.78 27.65
C SER A 94 -1.65 -25.35 26.39
N GLY A 95 -1.52 -26.13 25.30
CA GLY A 95 -2.20 -25.85 24.02
C GLY A 95 -1.48 -24.83 23.14
N VAL A 96 -0.29 -24.36 23.51
CA VAL A 96 0.52 -23.49 22.68
C VAL A 96 1.15 -24.32 21.55
N THR A 97 0.93 -23.90 20.30
CA THR A 97 1.54 -24.53 19.13
C THR A 97 2.95 -23.96 18.88
N TYR A 98 3.84 -24.82 18.41
CA TYR A 98 5.21 -24.44 18.09
C TYR A 98 5.75 -25.28 16.92
N GLU A 99 6.83 -24.81 16.33
CA GLU A 99 7.64 -25.54 15.36
C GLU A 99 9.01 -25.86 15.98
N LEU A 100 9.47 -27.09 15.83
CA LEU A 100 10.82 -27.53 16.24
C LEU A 100 11.67 -27.70 14.98
N TRP A 101 12.69 -26.88 14.84
CA TRP A 101 13.59 -26.82 13.69
C TRP A 101 14.92 -27.49 14.00
N ASP A 102 15.54 -28.14 13.00
CA ASP A 102 16.84 -28.73 13.17
C ASP A 102 17.91 -27.70 13.53
N ALA A 103 18.92 -28.17 14.31
CA ALA A 103 19.99 -27.31 14.83
C ALA A 103 20.79 -26.60 13.72
N ASP A 104 20.97 -27.26 12.57
CA ASP A 104 21.77 -26.77 11.45
C ASP A 104 21.00 -25.75 10.55
N ILE A 105 19.68 -25.66 10.74
CA ILE A 105 18.81 -24.83 9.92
C ILE A 105 18.01 -23.87 10.82
N PRO A 106 18.64 -22.81 11.35
CA PRO A 106 17.92 -21.83 12.15
C PRO A 106 16.87 -21.09 11.29
N PRO A 107 15.65 -20.84 11.80
CA PRO A 107 14.60 -20.10 11.11
C PRO A 107 15.06 -18.76 10.56
N ALA A 108 15.88 -18.02 11.32
CA ALA A 108 16.46 -16.75 10.89
C ALA A 108 17.25 -16.84 9.56
N ARG A 109 17.92 -17.99 9.33
CA ARG A 109 18.64 -18.24 8.08
C ARG A 109 17.69 -18.45 6.91
N ILE A 110 16.58 -19.14 7.13
CA ILE A 110 15.53 -19.30 6.12
C ILE A 110 14.92 -17.94 5.75
N ARG A 111 14.67 -17.07 6.74
CA ARG A 111 14.19 -15.69 6.51
C ARG A 111 15.14 -14.89 5.60
N ASN A 112 16.44 -15.04 5.80
CA ASN A 112 17.43 -14.41 4.93
C ASN A 112 17.40 -14.99 3.51
N PHE A 113 17.22 -16.30 3.36
CA PHE A 113 17.12 -16.95 2.05
C PHE A 113 15.81 -16.57 1.34
N LEU A 114 14.68 -16.42 2.06
CA LEU A 114 13.43 -15.88 1.49
C LEU A 114 13.68 -14.52 0.84
N ASN A 115 14.28 -13.59 1.56
CA ASN A 115 14.61 -12.27 1.01
C ASN A 115 15.65 -12.34 -0.11
N THR A 116 16.60 -13.26 -0.05
CA THR A 116 17.55 -13.49 -1.14
C THR A 116 16.85 -14.02 -2.39
N ALA A 117 15.84 -14.86 -2.25
CA ALA A 117 15.02 -15.34 -3.36
C ALA A 117 14.24 -14.18 -4.00
N VAL A 118 13.60 -13.32 -3.20
CA VAL A 118 12.92 -12.10 -3.69
C VAL A 118 13.90 -11.19 -4.42
N MET A 119 15.04 -10.86 -3.81
CA MET A 119 16.06 -10.00 -4.41
C MET A 119 16.63 -10.55 -5.73
N SER A 120 16.67 -11.88 -5.89
CA SER A 120 17.20 -12.49 -7.12
C SER A 120 16.35 -12.23 -8.37
N VAL A 121 15.11 -11.75 -8.22
CA VAL A 121 14.19 -11.46 -9.33
C VAL A 121 13.79 -9.99 -9.48
N VAL A 122 14.29 -9.11 -8.62
CA VAL A 122 13.97 -7.66 -8.62
C VAL A 122 14.10 -6.99 -10.00
N LYS A 123 14.97 -7.47 -10.89
CA LYS A 123 15.10 -6.93 -12.25
C LYS A 123 14.27 -7.67 -13.31
N GLN A 124 13.47 -8.64 -12.91
CA GLN A 124 12.77 -9.54 -13.82
C GLN A 124 11.28 -9.66 -13.51
N TYR A 125 10.94 -9.44 -12.25
CA TYR A 125 9.59 -9.37 -11.75
C TYR A 125 9.32 -7.96 -11.25
N TYR A 126 8.20 -7.40 -11.69
CA TYR A 126 7.68 -6.13 -11.18
C TYR A 126 6.21 -6.35 -10.87
N ASP A 127 5.77 -5.92 -9.70
CA ASP A 127 4.36 -5.94 -9.35
C ASP A 127 3.61 -4.92 -10.20
N PRO A 128 2.55 -5.31 -10.93
CA PRO A 128 1.79 -4.38 -11.76
C PRO A 128 1.15 -3.27 -10.93
N VAL A 129 1.46 -2.02 -11.27
CA VAL A 129 0.93 -0.83 -10.59
C VAL A 129 0.29 0.10 -11.60
N GLU A 130 -0.89 0.62 -11.24
CA GLU A 130 -1.55 1.72 -11.94
C GLU A 130 -1.69 2.93 -11.01
N SER A 131 -1.38 4.10 -11.52
CA SER A 131 -1.57 5.36 -10.80
C SER A 131 -2.29 6.38 -11.67
N VAL A 132 -3.31 7.02 -11.12
CA VAL A 132 -4.09 8.10 -11.77
C VAL A 132 -3.90 9.41 -10.98
N ALA A 133 -2.73 9.61 -10.38
CA ALA A 133 -2.44 10.77 -9.53
C ALA A 133 -2.08 12.03 -10.33
N LEU A 134 -1.74 11.90 -11.60
CA LEU A 134 -1.28 13.03 -12.40
C LEU A 134 -2.43 13.66 -13.20
N HIS A 135 -2.42 14.97 -13.28
CA HIS A 135 -3.36 15.74 -14.11
C HIS A 135 -2.56 16.63 -15.07
N GLY A 136 -2.92 16.58 -16.35
CA GLY A 136 -2.32 17.42 -17.36
C GLY A 136 -2.63 18.90 -17.11
N ASP A 137 -1.61 19.73 -17.33
CA ASP A 137 -1.71 21.17 -17.32
C ASP A 137 -1.02 21.68 -18.60
N GLN A 138 -1.64 22.61 -19.30
CA GLN A 138 -1.05 23.18 -20.52
C GLN A 138 0.21 24.00 -20.24
N SER A 139 0.43 24.46 -19.02
CA SER A 139 1.64 25.18 -18.61
C SER A 139 2.77 24.23 -18.23
N ASP A 140 2.46 23.09 -17.59
CA ASP A 140 3.44 22.16 -17.08
C ASP A 140 3.73 21.05 -18.10
N TYR A 141 4.98 20.65 -18.19
CA TYR A 141 5.44 19.57 -19.03
C TYR A 141 6.22 18.50 -18.26
N ARG A 142 6.45 18.73 -16.95
CA ARG A 142 7.14 17.82 -16.02
C ARG A 142 6.19 17.44 -14.93
N PHE A 143 6.15 16.16 -14.61
CA PHE A 143 5.27 15.60 -13.59
C PHE A 143 6.06 14.58 -12.78
N ASP A 144 6.08 14.73 -11.47
CA ASP A 144 6.71 13.77 -10.56
C ASP A 144 6.05 12.40 -10.71
N ILE A 145 6.84 11.36 -10.99
CA ILE A 145 6.34 9.98 -11.02
C ILE A 145 6.17 9.53 -9.58
N PRO A 146 4.96 9.09 -9.16
CA PRO A 146 4.72 8.60 -7.81
C PRO A 146 5.72 7.53 -7.38
N SER A 147 6.10 7.54 -6.10
CA SER A 147 6.85 6.44 -5.49
C SER A 147 6.07 5.13 -5.67
N GLY A 148 6.74 4.01 -5.89
CA GLY A 148 6.08 2.74 -6.17
C GLY A 148 5.90 2.45 -7.68
N ILE A 149 6.46 3.28 -8.57
CA ILE A 149 6.58 2.96 -10.00
C ILE A 149 8.06 2.99 -10.36
N GLU A 150 8.70 1.83 -10.44
CA GLU A 150 10.11 1.69 -10.81
C GLU A 150 10.30 1.44 -12.31
N ILE A 151 9.30 0.88 -12.96
CA ILE A 151 9.28 0.71 -14.40
C ILE A 151 7.96 1.22 -14.97
N LEU A 152 8.02 2.05 -15.99
CA LEU A 152 6.85 2.60 -16.67
C LEU A 152 6.65 1.93 -18.02
N ASN A 153 5.51 1.23 -18.20
CA ASN A 153 5.19 0.48 -19.41
C ASN A 153 4.46 1.32 -20.43
N LYS A 154 3.45 2.05 -19.98
CA LYS A 154 2.63 2.92 -20.83
C LYS A 154 2.07 4.08 -20.04
N ILE A 155 1.73 5.11 -20.77
CA ILE A 155 0.98 6.24 -20.28
C ILE A 155 -0.33 6.28 -21.05
N GLU A 156 -1.41 6.50 -20.33
CA GLU A 156 -2.73 6.73 -20.88
C GLU A 156 -3.26 8.06 -20.37
N TYR A 157 -4.03 8.76 -21.18
CA TYR A 157 -4.74 9.96 -20.74
C TYR A 157 -6.23 9.79 -20.93
N ARG A 158 -7.00 10.46 -20.10
CA ARG A 158 -8.46 10.41 -20.16
C ARG A 158 -8.95 11.25 -21.37
N SER A 159 -9.22 10.58 -22.47
CA SER A 159 -9.58 11.25 -23.74
C SER A 159 -11.03 11.69 -23.80
N SER A 160 -11.92 11.06 -23.01
CA SER A 160 -13.34 11.40 -22.93
C SER A 160 -13.91 10.95 -21.59
N ILE A 161 -14.86 11.73 -21.09
CA ILE A 161 -15.67 11.43 -19.92
C ILE A 161 -16.92 12.31 -19.95
N VAL A 162 -18.05 11.79 -19.46
CA VAL A 162 -19.26 12.61 -19.29
C VAL A 162 -19.11 13.47 -18.06
N THR A 163 -19.29 14.79 -18.21
CA THR A 163 -19.12 15.76 -17.14
C THR A 163 -20.25 16.79 -17.16
N THR A 164 -20.47 17.42 -16.01
CA THR A 164 -21.28 18.65 -15.90
C THR A 164 -20.59 19.62 -14.96
N ASN A 165 -20.56 20.90 -15.31
CA ASN A 165 -19.99 21.93 -14.43
C ASN A 165 -20.97 22.25 -13.31
N ILE A 166 -20.46 22.31 -12.09
CA ILE A 166 -21.17 22.81 -10.91
C ILE A 166 -20.91 24.29 -10.79
N HIS A 167 -19.62 24.68 -10.74
CA HIS A 167 -19.20 26.07 -10.70
C HIS A 167 -17.85 26.25 -11.39
N THR A 168 -17.74 27.25 -12.28
CA THR A 168 -16.50 27.48 -13.06
C THR A 168 -15.45 28.28 -12.31
N CYS A 169 -15.82 28.95 -11.19
CA CYS A 169 -14.97 29.87 -10.42
C CYS A 169 -14.50 31.12 -11.19
N GLU A 170 -15.22 31.47 -12.26
CA GLU A 170 -15.02 32.70 -13.00
C GLU A 170 -15.72 33.91 -12.32
N VAL A 171 -16.56 33.65 -11.33
CA VAL A 171 -17.24 34.59 -10.46
C VAL A 171 -17.09 34.21 -9.01
N VAL A 172 -17.32 35.12 -8.08
CA VAL A 172 -17.33 34.84 -6.65
C VAL A 172 -18.57 34.05 -6.26
N PHE A 173 -18.53 33.38 -5.11
CA PHE A 173 -19.72 32.80 -4.47
C PHE A 173 -20.54 33.92 -3.86
N ASP A 174 -21.76 34.15 -4.31
CA ASP A 174 -22.54 35.33 -3.97
C ASP A 174 -23.83 35.11 -3.16
N GLU A 175 -24.11 33.84 -2.78
CA GLU A 175 -25.31 33.51 -1.99
C GLU A 175 -25.13 33.88 -0.50
N THR A 176 -24.10 33.37 0.17
CA THR A 176 -23.74 33.76 1.55
C THR A 176 -22.22 33.81 1.72
N THR A 177 -21.78 34.69 2.63
CA THR A 177 -20.39 34.83 3.01
C THR A 177 -20.31 35.15 4.49
N ASP A 178 -19.66 34.26 5.28
CA ASP A 178 -19.43 34.52 6.70
C ASP A 178 -18.51 35.75 6.87
N VAL A 179 -18.64 36.43 8.00
CA VAL A 179 -17.98 37.72 8.28
C VAL A 179 -16.46 37.63 8.25
N ASP A 180 -15.91 36.48 8.55
CA ASP A 180 -14.47 36.22 8.59
C ASP A 180 -13.87 35.85 7.24
N PHE A 181 -14.70 35.79 6.20
CA PHE A 181 -14.27 35.51 4.83
C PHE A 181 -14.38 36.73 3.93
N THR A 182 -13.36 36.90 3.11
CA THR A 182 -13.43 37.82 1.97
C THR A 182 -13.10 37.09 0.69
N GLN A 183 -13.78 37.37 -0.39
CA GLN A 183 -13.59 36.64 -1.63
C GLN A 183 -13.45 37.57 -2.83
N VAL A 184 -12.61 37.15 -3.77
CA VAL A 184 -12.40 37.85 -5.05
C VAL A 184 -12.11 36.82 -6.13
N VAL A 185 -12.28 37.16 -7.40
CA VAL A 185 -11.72 36.38 -8.51
C VAL A 185 -10.26 36.72 -8.69
N ASP A 186 -9.42 35.70 -8.84
CA ASP A 186 -7.99 35.83 -9.09
C ASP A 186 -7.68 35.43 -10.53
N THR A 187 -7.25 36.41 -11.33
CA THR A 187 -6.93 36.21 -12.75
C THR A 187 -5.48 35.80 -12.98
N GLU A 188 -4.63 35.89 -11.95
CA GLU A 188 -3.21 35.58 -12.04
C GLU A 188 -2.94 34.12 -11.63
N ASP A 189 -3.55 33.69 -10.53
CA ASP A 189 -3.34 32.35 -9.96
C ASP A 189 -4.55 31.46 -10.19
N LYS A 190 -4.52 30.68 -11.28
CA LYS A 190 -5.60 29.81 -11.75
C LYS A 190 -5.05 28.56 -12.42
N LYS A 191 -5.89 27.57 -12.59
CA LYS A 191 -5.56 26.33 -13.32
C LYS A 191 -6.37 26.15 -14.60
N GLN A 192 -7.61 26.61 -14.63
CA GLN A 192 -8.49 26.44 -15.78
C GLN A 192 -9.33 27.69 -16.00
N GLY A 193 -9.67 28.02 -17.25
CA GLY A 193 -10.46 29.20 -17.56
C GLY A 193 -9.70 30.53 -17.45
N ASN A 194 -10.41 31.61 -17.05
CA ASN A 194 -9.86 32.97 -17.00
C ASN A 194 -9.49 33.38 -15.57
N SER A 195 -10.06 32.76 -14.55
CA SER A 195 -9.85 33.10 -13.14
C SER A 195 -10.10 31.91 -12.24
N SER A 196 -9.73 32.03 -10.97
CA SER A 196 -10.09 31.14 -9.87
C SER A 196 -10.81 31.91 -8.77
N LEU A 197 -11.57 31.25 -7.93
CA LEU A 197 -12.13 31.82 -6.70
C LEU A 197 -11.04 31.88 -5.63
N LYS A 198 -10.71 33.06 -5.14
CA LYS A 198 -9.79 33.31 -4.04
C LYS A 198 -10.54 33.75 -2.80
N VAL A 199 -10.38 33.01 -1.73
CA VAL A 199 -11.02 33.23 -0.44
C VAL A 199 -9.95 33.53 0.59
N THR A 200 -10.01 34.67 1.25
CA THR A 200 -9.13 35.01 2.36
C THR A 200 -9.88 34.81 3.68
N VAL A 201 -9.34 33.98 4.54
CA VAL A 201 -9.86 33.67 5.88
C VAL A 201 -9.14 34.56 6.89
N ALA A 202 -9.91 35.32 7.70
CA ALA A 202 -9.37 36.15 8.75
C ALA A 202 -8.81 35.29 9.91
N ALA A 203 -7.98 35.91 10.78
CA ALA A 203 -7.47 35.22 11.97
C ALA A 203 -8.55 34.86 13.01
N THR A 204 -9.75 35.39 12.85
CA THR A 204 -10.95 35.13 13.67
C THR A 204 -11.85 34.04 13.07
N GLY A 205 -11.51 33.51 11.90
CA GLY A 205 -12.26 32.43 11.26
C GLY A 205 -12.39 31.21 12.15
N ALA A 206 -13.60 30.69 12.25
CA ALA A 206 -13.96 29.62 13.18
C ALA A 206 -14.48 28.36 12.43
N ALA A 207 -14.48 27.25 13.11
CA ALA A 207 -15.05 26.00 12.58
C ALA A 207 -16.54 26.17 12.28
N GLY A 208 -16.94 25.82 11.07
CA GLY A 208 -18.31 25.94 10.57
C GLY A 208 -18.55 27.19 9.71
N ASP A 209 -17.58 28.12 9.65
CA ASP A 209 -17.65 29.25 8.74
C ASP A 209 -17.64 28.77 7.30
N LYS A 210 -18.46 29.37 6.44
CA LYS A 210 -18.60 28.95 5.05
C LYS A 210 -18.93 30.10 4.11
N ILE A 211 -18.64 29.89 2.86
CA ILE A 211 -19.16 30.72 1.75
C ILE A 211 -19.95 29.80 0.83
N THR A 212 -21.03 30.31 0.27
CA THR A 212 -21.88 29.54 -0.64
C THR A 212 -22.26 30.33 -1.88
N ASP A 213 -22.53 29.59 -2.95
CA ASP A 213 -23.07 30.12 -4.20
C ASP A 213 -24.31 29.32 -4.60
N SER A 214 -25.26 30.03 -5.25
CA SER A 214 -26.49 29.44 -5.74
C SER A 214 -26.51 29.32 -7.26
N PHE A 215 -27.10 28.25 -7.74
CA PHE A 215 -27.25 28.02 -9.18
C PHE A 215 -28.62 27.40 -9.51
N ALA A 216 -28.95 27.37 -10.81
CA ALA A 216 -30.16 26.69 -11.26
C ALA A 216 -30.08 25.18 -10.93
N ALA A 217 -31.21 24.61 -10.52
CA ALA A 217 -31.27 23.21 -10.10
C ALA A 217 -30.57 22.28 -11.06
N LEU A 218 -29.58 21.52 -10.54
CA LEU A 218 -28.70 20.61 -11.26
C LEU A 218 -28.93 19.19 -10.79
N ASN A 219 -29.18 18.28 -11.74
CA ASN A 219 -29.31 16.86 -11.43
C ASN A 219 -27.96 16.15 -11.58
N LEU A 220 -27.40 15.70 -10.44
CA LEU A 220 -26.14 14.97 -10.39
C LEU A 220 -26.31 13.45 -10.16
N SER A 221 -27.53 12.91 -10.16
CA SER A 221 -27.83 11.53 -9.78
C SER A 221 -27.11 10.43 -10.58
N LYS A 222 -26.55 10.74 -11.74
CA LYS A 222 -25.76 9.79 -12.56
C LYS A 222 -24.25 10.00 -12.49
N TYR A 223 -23.81 11.02 -11.76
CA TYR A 223 -22.39 11.32 -11.55
C TYR A 223 -21.95 10.71 -10.24
N ASP A 224 -20.71 10.25 -10.15
CA ASP A 224 -20.19 9.54 -8.99
C ASP A 224 -18.99 10.24 -8.33
N ILE A 225 -18.39 11.23 -9.01
CA ILE A 225 -17.20 11.92 -8.54
C ILE A 225 -17.36 13.43 -8.78
N VAL A 226 -16.88 14.24 -7.83
CA VAL A 226 -16.66 15.67 -8.02
C VAL A 226 -15.16 15.92 -8.16
N GLU A 227 -14.79 16.69 -9.17
CA GLU A 227 -13.42 17.09 -9.48
C GLU A 227 -13.27 18.60 -9.45
N PHE A 228 -12.20 19.10 -8.83
CA PHE A 228 -11.87 20.52 -8.78
C PHE A 228 -10.40 20.75 -8.46
N TRP A 229 -9.89 21.94 -8.65
CA TRP A 229 -8.60 22.35 -8.18
C TRP A 229 -8.71 23.07 -6.85
N ALA A 230 -7.80 22.79 -5.92
CA ALA A 230 -7.71 23.47 -4.63
C ALA A 230 -6.25 23.82 -4.31
N LYS A 231 -6.03 24.98 -3.69
CA LYS A 231 -4.76 25.45 -3.18
C LYS A 231 -5.00 26.20 -1.88
N CYS A 232 -4.09 26.08 -0.93
CA CYS A 232 -4.11 26.86 0.29
C CYS A 232 -2.72 27.47 0.56
N SER A 233 -2.66 28.68 1.06
CA SER A 233 -1.40 29.36 1.40
C SER A 233 -0.63 28.70 2.54
N ILE A 234 -1.28 27.82 3.31
CA ILE A 234 -0.69 27.02 4.39
C ILE A 234 -0.99 25.54 4.14
N ALA A 235 -0.17 24.65 4.71
CA ALA A 235 -0.46 23.23 4.63
C ALA A 235 -1.70 22.88 5.46
N THR A 236 -2.57 22.01 4.91
CA THR A 236 -3.78 21.53 5.59
C THR A 236 -3.71 20.02 5.80
N THR A 237 -4.49 19.53 6.75
CA THR A 237 -4.77 18.10 6.89
C THR A 237 -6.10 17.76 6.23
N SER A 238 -6.32 16.49 5.90
CA SER A 238 -7.58 16.04 5.30
C SER A 238 -8.77 16.38 6.20
N GLY A 239 -9.81 16.96 5.60
CA GLY A 239 -11.06 17.31 6.29
C GLY A 239 -11.04 18.63 7.02
N GLN A 240 -10.00 19.46 6.93
CA GLN A 240 -10.02 20.85 7.43
C GLN A 240 -10.80 21.78 6.53
N LEU A 241 -10.98 21.39 5.29
CA LEU A 241 -11.83 22.05 4.30
C LEU A 241 -12.78 21.02 3.71
N ASN A 242 -14.03 21.42 3.49
CA ASN A 242 -15.03 20.63 2.79
C ASN A 242 -15.64 21.44 1.64
N LEU A 243 -15.93 20.76 0.54
CA LEU A 243 -16.82 21.28 -0.49
C LEU A 243 -18.21 20.69 -0.23
N LEU A 244 -19.21 21.56 -0.11
CA LEU A 244 -20.59 21.19 0.18
C LEU A 244 -21.45 21.27 -1.06
N LEU A 245 -22.39 20.34 -1.23
CA LEU A 245 -23.44 20.39 -2.26
C LEU A 245 -24.79 20.19 -1.58
N ASP A 246 -25.78 21.01 -1.94
CA ASP A 246 -27.07 21.00 -1.27
C ASP A 246 -28.24 21.28 -2.24
N ASP A 247 -29.41 20.75 -1.93
CA ASP A 247 -30.68 21.05 -2.54
C ASP A 247 -31.44 22.18 -1.82
N THR A 248 -30.83 22.72 -0.74
CA THR A 248 -31.33 23.87 0.00
C THR A 248 -30.37 25.06 -0.11
N ALA A 249 -30.91 26.25 0.06
CA ALA A 249 -30.14 27.50 -0.01
C ALA A 249 -29.04 27.54 1.07
N ALA A 250 -27.93 28.17 0.76
CA ALA A 250 -26.81 28.42 1.64
C ALA A 250 -26.19 27.13 2.23
N CYS A 251 -26.28 26.02 1.52
CA CYS A 251 -25.85 24.71 2.01
C CYS A 251 -26.30 24.49 3.47
N ALA A 252 -27.58 24.71 3.75
CA ALA A 252 -28.11 24.67 5.12
C ALA A 252 -28.19 23.26 5.68
N SER A 253 -28.35 22.26 4.82
CA SER A 253 -28.37 20.83 5.17
C SER A 253 -27.71 20.00 4.08
N PRO A 254 -26.38 20.05 3.94
CA PRO A 254 -25.67 19.49 2.79
C PRO A 254 -26.02 18.01 2.54
N LEU A 255 -26.44 17.70 1.30
CA LEU A 255 -26.64 16.33 0.84
C LEU A 255 -25.28 15.63 0.67
N GLU A 256 -24.29 16.38 0.14
CA GLU A 256 -22.93 15.88 -0.02
C GLU A 256 -21.94 16.79 0.73
N THR A 257 -21.09 16.15 1.54
CA THR A 257 -19.95 16.78 2.21
C THR A 257 -18.66 16.18 1.66
N LEU A 258 -18.04 16.87 0.74
CA LEU A 258 -16.89 16.38 0.00
C LEU A 258 -15.61 16.82 0.71
N VAL A 259 -14.96 15.87 1.38
CA VAL A 259 -13.75 16.09 2.17
C VAL A 259 -12.58 16.46 1.26
N VAL A 260 -12.01 17.66 1.43
CA VAL A 260 -10.79 18.05 0.73
C VAL A 260 -9.61 17.30 1.36
N PRO A 261 -8.75 16.63 0.57
CA PRO A 261 -7.56 15.96 1.07
C PRO A 261 -6.56 16.97 1.66
N ALA A 262 -5.52 16.48 2.32
CA ALA A 262 -4.41 17.31 2.78
C ALA A 262 -3.78 18.08 1.60
N LEU A 263 -3.62 19.40 1.76
CA LEU A 263 -3.00 20.27 0.77
C LEU A 263 -1.58 20.65 1.24
N VAL A 264 -0.65 20.68 0.30
CA VAL A 264 0.68 21.25 0.53
C VAL A 264 0.58 22.77 0.36
N ALA A 265 1.24 23.53 1.25
CA ALA A 265 1.23 24.99 1.19
C ALA A 265 1.60 25.52 -0.20
N ASP A 266 0.87 26.52 -0.67
CA ASP A 266 1.08 27.20 -1.95
C ASP A 266 1.11 26.29 -3.20
N THR A 267 0.57 25.07 -3.10
CA THR A 267 0.61 24.10 -4.20
C THR A 267 -0.82 23.77 -4.68
N TRP A 268 -1.08 23.96 -5.98
CA TRP A 268 -2.32 23.51 -6.58
C TRP A 268 -2.43 21.98 -6.56
N THR A 269 -3.51 21.48 -5.99
CA THR A 269 -3.83 20.05 -5.94
C THR A 269 -5.11 19.79 -6.72
N TYR A 270 -5.06 18.82 -7.63
CA TYR A 270 -6.28 18.35 -8.30
C TYR A 270 -7.01 17.37 -7.39
N VAL A 271 -8.17 17.77 -6.94
CA VAL A 271 -8.99 17.03 -5.99
C VAL A 271 -10.03 16.20 -6.73
N ARG A 272 -10.19 14.95 -6.33
CA ARG A 272 -11.23 14.03 -6.79
C ARG A 272 -11.86 13.38 -5.57
N VAL A 273 -13.14 13.60 -5.37
CA VAL A 273 -13.89 13.05 -4.24
C VAL A 273 -15.11 12.30 -4.76
N THR A 274 -15.30 11.09 -4.28
CA THR A 274 -16.50 10.28 -4.57
C THR A 274 -17.67 10.84 -3.78
N MET A 275 -18.81 11.02 -4.44
CA MET A 275 -20.08 11.40 -3.83
C MET A 275 -20.62 10.23 -3.00
N ALA A 276 -21.26 10.52 -1.86
CA ALA A 276 -21.72 9.47 -0.93
C ALA A 276 -23.02 8.83 -1.41
N ASN A 277 -23.99 9.66 -1.84
CA ASN A 277 -25.33 9.20 -2.24
C ASN A 277 -25.84 9.93 -3.51
N PRO A 278 -25.13 9.84 -4.64
CA PRO A 278 -25.45 10.63 -5.83
C PRO A 278 -26.87 10.40 -6.35
N GLU A 279 -27.48 9.24 -6.09
CA GLU A 279 -28.85 8.93 -6.52
C GLU A 279 -29.89 9.89 -5.95
N SER A 280 -29.60 10.52 -4.78
CA SER A 280 -30.45 11.52 -4.14
C SER A 280 -30.26 12.92 -4.69
N ASP A 281 -29.17 13.18 -5.40
CA ASP A 281 -28.74 14.51 -5.83
C ASP A 281 -29.45 14.94 -7.14
N THR A 282 -30.77 14.97 -7.10
CA THR A 282 -31.60 15.20 -8.29
C THR A 282 -31.88 16.68 -8.59
N ALA A 283 -31.66 17.56 -7.61
CA ALA A 283 -32.03 18.98 -7.73
C ALA A 283 -31.12 19.89 -6.87
N LEU A 284 -29.82 19.73 -6.95
CA LEU A 284 -28.87 20.58 -6.23
C LEU A 284 -28.95 22.03 -6.70
N ILE A 285 -28.96 22.99 -5.76
CA ILE A 285 -29.08 24.41 -6.03
C ILE A 285 -27.98 25.24 -5.37
N SER A 286 -27.17 24.68 -4.48
CA SER A 286 -26.13 25.40 -3.74
C SER A 286 -24.84 24.63 -3.69
N VAL A 287 -23.71 25.32 -3.80
CA VAL A 287 -22.35 24.83 -3.54
C VAL A 287 -21.70 25.69 -2.49
N GLY A 288 -20.94 25.09 -1.58
CA GLY A 288 -20.25 25.82 -0.51
C GLY A 288 -18.84 25.36 -0.26
N LEU A 289 -17.98 26.26 0.21
CA LEU A 289 -16.70 25.94 0.83
C LEU A 289 -16.84 26.16 2.33
N GLU A 290 -16.61 25.11 3.11
CA GLU A 290 -16.67 25.11 4.56
C GLU A 290 -15.28 24.99 5.17
N TYR A 291 -15.04 25.79 6.21
CA TYR A 291 -13.87 25.77 7.06
C TYR A 291 -14.19 24.98 8.33
N THR A 292 -13.74 23.74 8.44
CA THR A 292 -14.20 22.79 9.48
C THR A 292 -13.42 22.90 10.78
N SER A 293 -12.23 23.47 10.75
CA SER A 293 -11.38 23.65 11.93
C SER A 293 -10.52 24.89 11.78
N ASP A 294 -10.26 25.59 12.87
CA ASP A 294 -9.38 26.76 12.86
C ASP A 294 -7.93 26.32 12.54
N ILE A 295 -7.44 26.71 11.37
CA ILE A 295 -6.08 26.53 10.91
C ILE A 295 -5.31 27.86 10.87
N GLY A 296 -5.92 28.94 11.37
CA GLY A 296 -5.39 30.30 11.34
C GLY A 296 -5.69 31.06 10.05
N ALA A 297 -5.25 32.31 9.99
CA ALA A 297 -5.42 33.13 8.80
C ALA A 297 -4.77 32.47 7.58
N CYS A 298 -5.52 32.32 6.51
CA CYS A 298 -5.03 31.70 5.28
C CYS A 298 -5.74 32.25 4.05
N THR A 299 -5.22 31.91 2.90
CA THR A 299 -5.88 32.13 1.62
C THR A 299 -6.11 30.81 0.92
N ILE A 300 -7.33 30.58 0.44
CA ILE A 300 -7.76 29.37 -0.25
C ILE A 300 -8.11 29.75 -1.68
N TRP A 301 -7.65 28.97 -2.65
CA TRP A 301 -8.10 29.11 -4.05
C TRP A 301 -8.80 27.83 -4.45
N ILE A 302 -9.93 27.99 -5.14
CA ILE A 302 -10.69 26.92 -5.77
C ILE A 302 -10.89 27.26 -7.23
N ASP A 303 -10.80 26.24 -8.09
CA ASP A 303 -10.98 26.44 -9.51
C ASP A 303 -11.69 25.23 -10.15
N HIS A 304 -12.64 25.53 -11.02
CA HIS A 304 -13.33 24.61 -11.93
C HIS A 304 -13.94 23.38 -11.26
N ILE A 305 -15.05 23.57 -10.52
CA ILE A 305 -15.80 22.52 -9.85
C ILE A 305 -16.73 21.83 -10.86
N ARG A 306 -16.58 20.52 -11.05
CA ARG A 306 -17.42 19.71 -11.95
C ARG A 306 -17.74 18.35 -11.39
N ALA A 307 -18.89 17.80 -11.76
CA ALA A 307 -19.22 16.40 -11.54
C ALA A 307 -18.88 15.55 -12.77
N VAL A 308 -18.44 14.33 -12.55
CA VAL A 308 -18.06 13.38 -13.60
C VAL A 308 -18.70 12.01 -13.40
N GLU A 309 -19.09 11.37 -14.49
CA GLU A 309 -19.56 9.98 -14.53
C GLU A 309 -18.35 9.07 -14.86
N ASN A 310 -17.68 8.59 -13.81
CA ASN A 310 -16.39 7.89 -13.94
C ASN A 310 -16.46 6.62 -14.78
N SER A 311 -17.62 5.94 -14.80
CA SER A 311 -17.86 4.75 -15.62
C SER A 311 -17.75 5.00 -17.13
N THR A 312 -17.93 6.28 -17.57
CA THR A 312 -17.83 6.67 -18.98
C THR A 312 -16.41 7.04 -19.41
N ALA A 313 -15.46 7.02 -18.48
CA ALA A 313 -14.07 7.43 -18.76
C ALA A 313 -13.42 6.56 -19.82
N GLN A 314 -12.97 7.17 -20.90
CA GLN A 314 -12.19 6.52 -21.94
C GLN A 314 -10.73 6.89 -21.84
N TRP A 315 -9.87 5.87 -21.85
CA TRP A 315 -8.43 6.03 -21.76
C TRP A 315 -7.77 5.78 -23.10
N THR A 316 -6.95 6.71 -23.53
CA THR A 316 -6.20 6.61 -24.79
C THR A 316 -4.71 6.56 -24.48
N ARG A 317 -4.02 5.58 -25.06
CA ARG A 317 -2.56 5.44 -24.91
C ARG A 317 -1.84 6.63 -25.53
N LEU A 318 -0.95 7.26 -24.76
CA LEU A 318 -0.03 8.28 -25.26
C LEU A 318 1.16 7.57 -25.95
N PRO A 319 1.41 7.84 -27.25
CA PRO A 319 2.53 7.24 -27.96
C PRO A 319 3.87 7.54 -27.29
N THR A 320 4.80 6.59 -27.34
CA THR A 320 6.08 6.66 -26.62
C THR A 320 7.00 7.79 -27.05
N HIS A 321 6.83 8.36 -28.25
CA HIS A 321 7.59 9.50 -28.73
C HIS A 321 7.07 10.86 -28.19
N HIS A 322 5.91 10.87 -27.52
CA HIS A 322 5.35 12.06 -26.89
C HIS A 322 5.77 12.27 -25.45
N TRP A 323 6.57 11.35 -24.88
CA TRP A 323 7.04 11.44 -23.51
C TRP A 323 8.42 10.81 -23.33
N LYS A 324 9.11 11.25 -22.29
CA LYS A 324 10.37 10.66 -21.82
C LYS A 324 10.43 10.68 -20.29
N ILE A 325 11.34 9.91 -19.71
CA ILE A 325 11.60 9.88 -18.27
C ILE A 325 12.93 10.61 -18.03
N ASP A 326 12.91 11.54 -17.10
CA ASP A 326 14.11 12.08 -16.47
C ASP A 326 14.41 11.22 -15.23
N LYS A 327 15.44 10.38 -15.33
CA LYS A 327 15.76 9.42 -14.27
C LYS A 327 16.35 10.05 -13.03
N GLU A 328 17.05 11.17 -13.17
CA GLU A 328 17.67 11.85 -12.04
C GLU A 328 16.62 12.53 -11.15
N ALA A 329 15.63 13.16 -11.76
CA ALA A 329 14.54 13.83 -11.07
C ALA A 329 13.33 12.90 -10.81
N ARG A 330 13.27 11.70 -11.41
CA ARG A 330 12.10 10.81 -11.43
C ARG A 330 10.85 11.45 -12.06
N ASP A 331 11.06 12.27 -13.09
CA ASP A 331 9.99 13.00 -13.76
C ASP A 331 9.56 12.34 -15.06
N LEU A 332 8.25 12.36 -15.28
CA LEU A 332 7.65 12.23 -16.59
C LEU A 332 7.71 13.56 -17.33
N ILE A 333 8.34 13.63 -18.48
CA ILE A 333 8.41 14.83 -19.32
C ILE A 333 7.58 14.59 -20.57
N LEU A 334 6.59 15.45 -20.81
CA LEU A 334 5.79 15.46 -22.02
C LEU A 334 6.43 16.36 -23.09
N THR A 335 6.38 15.91 -24.35
CA THR A 335 6.70 16.78 -25.48
C THR A 335 5.59 17.82 -25.69
N GLN A 336 5.83 18.85 -26.51
CA GLN A 336 4.80 19.83 -26.85
C GLN A 336 3.53 19.17 -27.43
N GLU A 337 3.70 18.19 -28.34
CA GLU A 337 2.57 17.43 -28.87
C GLU A 337 1.89 16.55 -27.84
N GLY A 338 2.69 15.94 -26.93
CA GLY A 338 2.18 15.16 -25.79
C GLY A 338 1.29 16.01 -24.89
N ARG A 339 1.72 17.23 -24.53
CA ARG A 339 0.92 18.20 -23.76
C ARG A 339 -0.36 18.58 -24.47
N ALA A 340 -0.28 18.89 -25.77
CA ALA A 340 -1.46 19.25 -26.53
C ALA A 340 -2.51 18.14 -26.60
N ARG A 341 -2.07 16.85 -26.60
CA ARG A 341 -2.97 15.69 -26.57
C ARG A 341 -3.60 15.46 -25.21
N VAL A 342 -2.80 15.56 -24.15
CA VAL A 342 -3.25 15.35 -22.77
C VAL A 342 -4.17 16.52 -22.35
N GLY A 343 -3.81 17.75 -22.69
CA GLY A 343 -4.60 18.93 -22.29
C GLY A 343 -4.77 19.02 -20.78
N TYR A 344 -5.99 19.27 -20.33
CA TYR A 344 -6.41 19.29 -18.93
C TYR A 344 -7.02 17.94 -18.51
N SER A 345 -6.40 16.84 -18.87
CA SER A 345 -6.93 15.51 -18.59
C SER A 345 -6.09 14.76 -17.55
N LEU A 346 -6.72 13.83 -16.87
CA LEU A 346 -6.00 12.89 -16.02
C LEU A 346 -5.03 12.05 -16.84
N ILE A 347 -3.88 11.78 -16.24
CA ILE A 347 -2.84 10.93 -16.77
C ILE A 347 -2.80 9.66 -15.92
N LYS A 348 -2.94 8.51 -16.56
CA LYS A 348 -2.78 7.21 -15.94
C LYS A 348 -1.41 6.63 -16.30
N LEU A 349 -0.62 6.40 -15.28
CA LEU A 349 0.65 5.69 -15.38
C LEU A 349 0.41 4.21 -15.17
N VAL A 350 0.87 3.36 -16.06
CA VAL A 350 0.81 1.91 -15.93
C VAL A 350 2.23 1.39 -15.99
N GLY A 351 2.63 0.74 -14.93
CA GLY A 351 3.99 0.29 -14.75
C GLY A 351 4.12 -0.87 -13.78
N GLY A 352 5.20 -0.91 -13.07
CA GLY A 352 5.43 -1.88 -12.03
C GLY A 352 6.40 -1.38 -10.97
N ASP A 353 6.21 -1.90 -9.79
CA ASP A 353 7.08 -1.68 -8.63
C ASP A 353 7.99 -2.88 -8.38
N ILE A 354 9.03 -2.67 -7.60
CA ILE A 354 9.88 -3.78 -7.13
C ILE A 354 9.14 -4.57 -6.04
N PRO A 355 9.34 -5.90 -5.96
CA PRO A 355 8.67 -6.69 -4.96
C PRO A 355 9.09 -6.29 -3.53
N THR A 356 8.14 -6.32 -2.62
CA THR A 356 8.33 -5.99 -1.21
C THR A 356 9.15 -7.07 -0.50
N LEU A 357 10.12 -6.67 0.34
CA LEU A 357 10.86 -7.61 1.18
C LEU A 357 10.02 -8.10 2.37
N LEU A 358 10.21 -9.35 2.71
CA LEU A 358 9.52 -10.02 3.81
C LEU A 358 10.13 -9.64 5.16
N THR A 359 9.66 -8.56 5.78
CA THR A 359 10.23 -8.00 7.03
C THR A 359 9.58 -8.52 8.30
N ALA A 360 8.26 -8.79 8.28
CA ALA A 360 7.50 -9.31 9.42
C ALA A 360 6.82 -10.65 9.08
N ASP A 361 6.41 -11.41 10.09
CA ASP A 361 5.76 -12.73 9.90
C ASP A 361 4.45 -12.66 9.12
N THR A 362 3.78 -11.50 9.17
CA THR A 362 2.54 -11.21 8.45
C THR A 362 2.77 -10.59 7.06
N THR A 363 4.00 -10.17 6.74
CA THR A 363 4.30 -9.56 5.43
C THR A 363 4.11 -10.59 4.33
N THR A 364 3.33 -10.24 3.32
CA THR A 364 3.16 -10.97 2.07
C THR A 364 4.09 -10.41 0.99
N ASN A 365 4.28 -11.15 -0.09
CA ASN A 365 5.07 -10.72 -1.24
C ASN A 365 4.26 -10.94 -2.52
N GLU A 366 4.55 -10.14 -3.52
CA GLU A 366 3.88 -10.13 -4.82
C GLU A 366 4.47 -11.19 -5.77
N VAL A 367 5.72 -11.61 -5.53
CA VAL A 367 6.37 -12.68 -6.32
C VAL A 367 5.62 -14.00 -6.09
N PRO A 368 5.37 -14.81 -7.14
CA PRO A 368 4.69 -16.09 -6.97
C PRO A 368 5.30 -16.98 -5.88
N ASP A 369 4.46 -17.42 -4.95
CA ASP A 369 4.86 -18.21 -3.78
C ASP A 369 5.69 -19.44 -4.15
N GLU A 370 5.33 -20.10 -5.25
CA GLU A 370 6.04 -21.30 -5.75
C GLU A 370 7.51 -20.98 -6.05
N TYR A 371 7.78 -19.86 -6.72
CA TYR A 371 9.15 -19.45 -7.00
C TYR A 371 9.93 -19.20 -5.71
N ILE A 372 9.35 -18.45 -4.76
CA ILE A 372 10.01 -18.13 -3.49
C ILE A 372 10.32 -19.41 -2.72
N ILE A 373 9.34 -20.33 -2.60
CA ILE A 373 9.51 -21.59 -1.88
C ILE A 373 10.61 -22.44 -2.55
N PHE A 374 10.55 -22.65 -3.85
CA PHE A 374 11.51 -23.50 -4.57
C PHE A 374 12.92 -22.93 -4.52
N LYS A 375 13.07 -21.63 -4.78
CA LYS A 375 14.37 -20.95 -4.73
C LYS A 375 14.97 -20.97 -3.33
N THR A 376 14.17 -20.70 -2.31
CA THR A 376 14.60 -20.71 -0.91
C THR A 376 14.98 -22.13 -0.47
N THR A 377 14.21 -23.15 -0.86
CA THR A 377 14.51 -24.56 -0.59
C THR A 377 15.86 -24.94 -1.21
N ALA A 378 16.13 -24.55 -2.46
CA ALA A 378 17.41 -24.78 -3.11
C ALA A 378 18.57 -24.12 -2.34
N LEU A 379 18.42 -22.86 -1.94
CA LEU A 379 19.42 -22.12 -1.15
C LEU A 379 19.66 -22.77 0.22
N ALA A 380 18.60 -23.22 0.89
CA ALA A 380 18.69 -23.90 2.18
C ALA A 380 19.46 -25.22 2.06
N LEU A 381 19.14 -26.07 1.08
CA LEU A 381 19.82 -27.34 0.84
C LEU A 381 21.31 -27.15 0.48
N MET A 382 21.66 -26.13 -0.29
CA MET A 382 23.06 -25.78 -0.57
C MET A 382 23.82 -25.38 0.70
N ALA A 383 23.13 -24.75 1.64
CA ALA A 383 23.73 -24.27 2.87
C ALA A 383 23.90 -25.32 3.96
N ILE A 384 23.15 -26.42 3.90
CA ILE A 384 23.20 -27.54 4.85
C ILE A 384 24.44 -28.46 4.60
N GLY A 385 25.13 -28.29 3.53
CA GLY A 385 26.15 -29.19 2.97
C GLY A 385 27.37 -29.59 3.84
N GLY A 386 27.33 -29.45 5.17
CA GLY A 386 28.48 -29.73 6.04
C GLY A 386 28.20 -30.32 7.44
N GLY A 387 26.94 -30.65 7.77
CA GLY A 387 26.59 -31.23 9.07
C GLY A 387 27.02 -32.71 9.20
N GLN A 388 27.32 -33.19 10.43
CA GLN A 388 27.59 -34.61 10.69
C GLN A 388 26.38 -35.46 10.29
N GLY A 389 26.60 -36.46 9.43
CA GLY A 389 25.54 -37.38 9.01
C GLY A 389 24.74 -36.99 7.76
N THR A 390 25.05 -35.88 7.14
CA THR A 390 24.44 -35.47 5.86
C THR A 390 25.37 -35.79 4.69
N ASP A 391 24.78 -36.31 3.59
CA ASP A 391 25.51 -36.46 2.33
C ASP A 391 25.48 -35.14 1.56
N PRO A 392 26.61 -34.39 1.47
CA PRO A 392 26.63 -33.09 0.79
C PRO A 392 26.28 -33.18 -0.70
N ASP A 393 26.63 -34.31 -1.34
CA ASP A 393 26.38 -34.49 -2.76
C ASP A 393 24.90 -34.78 -3.03
N ALA A 394 24.22 -35.54 -2.18
CA ALA A 394 22.78 -35.72 -2.23
C ALA A 394 22.02 -34.39 -2.03
N ASN A 395 22.44 -33.57 -1.08
CA ASN A 395 21.84 -32.27 -0.87
C ASN A 395 22.07 -31.33 -2.06
N ARG A 396 23.24 -31.38 -2.70
CA ARG A 396 23.51 -30.60 -3.92
C ARG A 396 22.63 -31.03 -5.09
N LEU A 397 22.42 -32.35 -5.27
CA LEU A 397 21.50 -32.83 -6.31
C LEU A 397 20.07 -32.40 -6.05
N ARG A 398 19.55 -32.55 -4.85
CA ARG A 398 18.22 -32.04 -4.47
C ARG A 398 18.11 -30.56 -4.65
N ALA A 399 19.12 -29.78 -4.27
CA ALA A 399 19.14 -28.34 -4.47
C ALA A 399 19.03 -27.94 -5.95
N ARG A 400 19.70 -28.69 -6.84
CA ARG A 400 19.63 -28.50 -8.29
C ARG A 400 18.23 -28.79 -8.85
N ASP A 401 17.57 -29.82 -8.35
CA ASP A 401 16.20 -30.14 -8.75
C ASP A 401 15.23 -29.00 -8.35
N TRP A 402 15.34 -28.48 -7.11
CA TRP A 402 14.57 -27.36 -6.65
C TRP A 402 14.88 -26.05 -7.42
N GLU A 403 16.15 -25.84 -7.78
CA GLU A 403 16.53 -24.69 -8.65
C GLU A 403 15.89 -24.80 -10.03
N THR A 404 15.79 -26.01 -10.59
CA THR A 404 15.11 -26.24 -11.87
C THR A 404 13.61 -25.89 -11.78
N LEU A 405 12.94 -26.34 -10.68
CA LEU A 405 11.55 -25.98 -10.41
C LEU A 405 11.36 -24.47 -10.25
N ALA A 406 12.30 -23.79 -9.57
CA ALA A 406 12.28 -22.33 -9.45
C ALA A 406 12.41 -21.63 -10.82
N GLN A 407 13.29 -22.13 -11.70
CA GLN A 407 13.43 -21.60 -13.06
C GLN A 407 12.16 -21.80 -13.90
N ASP A 408 11.48 -22.93 -13.72
CA ASP A 408 10.21 -23.20 -14.39
C ASP A 408 9.10 -22.27 -13.86
N ALA A 409 9.02 -22.06 -12.54
CA ALA A 409 8.08 -21.13 -11.94
C ALA A 409 8.28 -19.68 -12.43
N ARG A 410 9.53 -19.27 -12.75
CA ARG A 410 9.81 -17.95 -13.35
C ARG A 410 9.11 -17.71 -14.68
N ARG A 411 8.77 -18.77 -15.42
CA ARG A 411 8.03 -18.64 -16.69
C ARG A 411 6.62 -18.10 -16.52
N SER A 412 6.06 -18.17 -15.30
CA SER A 412 4.75 -17.60 -14.96
C SER A 412 4.80 -16.09 -14.64
N PHE A 413 5.99 -15.47 -14.61
CA PHE A 413 6.13 -14.05 -14.31
C PHE A 413 5.48 -13.20 -15.38
N PRO A 414 4.81 -12.09 -15.01
CA PRO A 414 4.22 -11.18 -15.97
C PRO A 414 5.31 -10.60 -16.88
N LEU A 415 5.07 -10.64 -18.18
CA LEU A 415 5.98 -10.07 -19.17
C LEU A 415 5.82 -8.56 -19.22
N ILE A 416 6.87 -7.83 -18.91
CA ILE A 416 6.95 -6.38 -19.10
C ILE A 416 7.51 -6.11 -20.49
N ILE A 417 6.63 -5.70 -21.40
CA ILE A 417 6.99 -5.39 -22.78
C ILE A 417 7.19 -3.87 -22.90
N ASN A 418 8.37 -3.45 -23.35
CA ASN A 418 8.73 -2.03 -23.58
C ASN A 418 8.70 -1.12 -22.34
N GLY A 419 8.90 -1.66 -21.15
CA GLY A 419 9.04 -0.85 -19.93
C GLY A 419 10.29 0.04 -19.98
N ARG A 420 10.17 1.27 -19.44
CA ARG A 420 11.28 2.19 -19.24
C ARG A 420 11.55 2.32 -17.75
N LEU A 421 12.81 2.10 -17.34
CA LEU A 421 13.21 2.29 -15.94
C LEU A 421 13.04 3.76 -15.55
N VAL A 422 12.50 3.99 -14.36
CA VAL A 422 12.29 5.31 -13.76
C VAL A 422 13.49 5.73 -12.94
N SER A 423 14.16 4.78 -12.28
CA SER A 423 15.38 4.99 -11.49
C SER A 423 16.64 4.52 -12.21
#